data_6bf1758ba2a0d2981aea3141a3acaa21
#
_entry.id   6bf1758ba2a0d2981aea3141a3acaa21
#
_cell.length_a   1.000
_cell.length_b   1.000
_cell.length_c   1.000
_cell.angle_alpha   90.00
_cell.angle_beta   90.00
_cell.angle_gamma   90.00
#
_symmetry.space_group_name_H-M   'P 1'
#
loop_
_entity.id
_entity.type
_entity.pdbx_description
1 polymer ?
#
loop_
_entity_poly.entity_id
_entity_poly.type
_entity_poly.pdbx_seq_one_letter_code
_entity_poly.pdbx_strand_id
1 'polypeptide(L)'
;ATKGVYEFGSVFKTFTLAAAFEKKIVEPNTSFKDLPNSITCAGFTIKEYDNKIPPNLTAEQILIRSGNIGSVRIGQKIGQEKFKSFLSKIGVLDEINFDIKEVGKPLKFNWGKCPLATASFGHGITTTLLQLAKAYSIIVNGGYKVHPTLIKLDNVDKKEKILDQHVSKNILPILRKIVTDKEGTASLANVSG
;
A
#
# COMPACT_ATOMS: atom_id res chain seq x y z
N ALA A 1 -9.91 18.16 -3.99
CA ALA A 1 -9.30 16.86 -4.19
C ALA A 1 -7.76 16.92 -4.08
N THR A 2 -7.12 18.01 -4.50
CA THR A 2 -5.66 18.11 -4.58
C THR A 2 -4.98 18.56 -3.29
N LYS A 3 -5.64 19.40 -2.45
CA LYS A 3 -5.06 19.95 -1.20
C LYS A 3 -5.21 19.06 0.04
N GLY A 4 -6.26 18.24 0.11
CA GLY A 4 -6.52 17.43 1.30
C GLY A 4 -5.42 16.38 1.51
N VAL A 5 -4.91 16.31 2.74
CA VAL A 5 -3.90 15.36 3.18
C VAL A 5 -4.52 14.48 4.26
N TYR A 6 -4.46 13.17 4.08
CA TYR A 6 -5.17 12.20 4.90
C TYR A 6 -4.31 10.99 5.24
N GLU A 7 -4.61 10.35 6.37
CA GLU A 7 -4.21 8.97 6.64
C GLU A 7 -5.23 8.04 5.96
N PHE A 8 -4.78 7.22 5.02
CA PHE A 8 -5.68 6.35 4.25
C PHE A 8 -5.90 4.96 4.88
N GLY A 9 -5.28 4.71 6.03
CA GLY A 9 -5.47 3.47 6.77
C GLY A 9 -5.20 2.23 5.91
N SER A 10 -6.10 1.27 5.96
CA SER A 10 -5.93 -0.05 5.33
C SER A 10 -5.73 -0.05 3.82
N VAL A 11 -6.10 1.01 3.12
CA VAL A 11 -5.80 1.17 1.68
C VAL A 11 -4.28 1.16 1.45
N PHE A 12 -3.52 1.63 2.43
CA PHE A 12 -2.06 1.68 2.39
C PHE A 12 -1.37 0.30 2.43
N LYS A 13 -2.06 -0.74 2.92
CA LYS A 13 -1.53 -2.12 2.99
C LYS A 13 -1.16 -2.69 1.62
N THR A 14 -1.83 -2.21 0.56
CA THR A 14 -1.47 -2.53 -0.82
C THR A 14 -0.02 -2.13 -1.12
N PHE A 15 0.41 -0.96 -0.66
CA PHE A 15 1.79 -0.49 -0.85
C PHE A 15 2.79 -1.32 -0.06
N THR A 16 2.43 -1.78 1.13
CA THR A 16 3.27 -2.66 1.95
C THR A 16 3.51 -4.00 1.25
N LEU A 17 2.45 -4.61 0.73
CA LEU A 17 2.57 -5.88 0.01
C LEU A 17 3.30 -5.69 -1.33
N ALA A 18 3.01 -4.62 -2.08
CA ALA A 18 3.69 -4.28 -3.32
C ALA A 18 5.20 -4.04 -3.10
N ALA A 19 5.59 -3.37 -2.01
CA ALA A 19 7.00 -3.19 -1.65
C ALA A 19 7.70 -4.52 -1.37
N ALA A 20 7.01 -5.44 -0.70
CA ALA A 20 7.55 -6.77 -0.42
C ALA A 20 7.75 -7.60 -1.70
N PHE A 21 6.83 -7.51 -2.67
CA PHE A 21 6.96 -8.13 -3.99
C PHE A 21 8.08 -7.49 -4.82
N GLU A 22 8.16 -6.16 -4.87
CA GLU A 22 9.24 -5.45 -5.58
C GLU A 22 10.62 -5.85 -5.05
N LYS A 23 10.75 -6.08 -3.76
CA LYS A 23 12.01 -6.51 -3.12
C LYS A 23 12.18 -8.02 -3.09
N LYS A 24 11.24 -8.80 -3.66
CA LYS A 24 11.25 -10.28 -3.68
C LYS A 24 11.42 -10.90 -2.28
N ILE A 25 10.83 -10.26 -1.26
CA ILE A 25 10.91 -10.68 0.14
C ILE A 25 9.83 -11.69 0.48
N VAL A 26 8.67 -11.56 -0.17
CA VAL A 26 7.54 -12.48 -0.07
C VAL A 26 6.92 -12.72 -1.44
N GLU A 27 6.24 -13.85 -1.57
CA GLU A 27 5.35 -14.19 -2.68
C GLU A 27 3.91 -14.26 -2.13
N PRO A 28 2.87 -14.25 -2.99
CA PRO A 28 1.48 -14.31 -2.53
C PRO A 28 1.18 -15.44 -1.54
N ASN A 29 1.79 -16.60 -1.75
CA ASN A 29 1.62 -17.80 -0.93
C ASN A 29 2.60 -17.91 0.25
N THR A 30 3.48 -16.91 0.47
CA THR A 30 4.39 -16.90 1.63
C THR A 30 3.58 -16.94 2.92
N SER A 31 3.82 -17.96 3.74
CA SER A 31 3.08 -18.21 4.97
C SER A 31 3.64 -17.39 6.14
N PHE A 32 2.73 -16.82 6.91
CA PHE A 32 2.96 -16.19 8.22
C PHE A 32 2.20 -17.00 9.26
N LYS A 33 2.91 -17.51 10.26
CA LYS A 33 2.37 -18.37 11.31
C LYS A 33 2.38 -17.65 12.64
N ASP A 34 1.49 -18.09 13.53
CA ASP A 34 1.42 -17.65 14.94
C ASP A 34 1.35 -16.11 15.08
N LEU A 35 0.57 -15.48 14.17
CA LEU A 35 0.29 -14.05 14.26
C LEU A 35 -0.54 -13.79 15.53
N PRO A 36 -0.05 -12.96 16.48
CA PRO A 36 -0.81 -12.64 17.67
C PRO A 36 -1.98 -11.72 17.35
N ASN A 37 -2.99 -11.68 18.22
CA ASN A 37 -4.11 -10.74 18.08
C ASN A 37 -3.73 -9.27 18.34
N SER A 38 -2.58 -9.04 18.98
CA SER A 38 -2.05 -7.70 19.26
C SER A 38 -0.54 -7.73 19.42
N ILE A 39 0.08 -6.59 19.15
CA ILE A 39 1.50 -6.32 19.44
C ILE A 39 1.64 -4.96 20.11
N THR A 40 2.60 -4.83 21.02
CA THR A 40 2.88 -3.56 21.69
C THR A 40 4.15 -2.94 21.11
N CYS A 41 4.10 -1.63 20.86
CA CYS A 41 5.23 -0.86 20.39
C CYS A 41 5.26 0.52 21.05
N ALA A 42 6.33 0.82 21.80
CA ALA A 42 6.50 2.08 22.54
C ALA A 42 5.30 2.44 23.44
N GLY A 43 4.73 1.45 24.13
CA GLY A 43 3.56 1.64 25.01
C GLY A 43 2.20 1.66 24.29
N PHE A 44 2.16 1.68 22.96
CA PHE A 44 0.93 1.62 22.18
C PHE A 44 0.64 0.19 21.73
N THR A 45 -0.62 -0.22 21.79
CA THR A 45 -1.07 -1.53 21.36
C THR A 45 -1.66 -1.46 19.95
N ILE A 46 -1.07 -2.18 19.01
CA ILE A 46 -1.62 -2.42 17.68
C ILE A 46 -2.44 -3.70 17.74
N LYS A 47 -3.70 -3.66 17.33
CA LYS A 47 -4.64 -4.79 17.33
C LYS A 47 -5.16 -5.05 15.93
N GLU A 48 -5.66 -6.28 15.70
CA GLU A 48 -6.54 -6.52 14.57
C GLU A 48 -7.86 -5.76 14.75
N TYR A 49 -8.48 -5.40 13.63
CA TYR A 49 -9.79 -4.72 13.66
C TYR A 49 -10.94 -5.72 13.94
N ASP A 50 -10.72 -7.00 13.62
CA ASP A 50 -11.67 -8.09 13.80
C ASP A 50 -10.98 -9.30 14.44
N ASN A 51 -11.55 -9.82 15.52
CA ASN A 51 -11.06 -11.00 16.22
C ASN A 51 -11.19 -12.31 15.40
N LYS A 52 -11.80 -12.25 14.21
CA LYS A 52 -11.94 -13.38 13.29
C LYS A 52 -10.75 -13.59 12.36
N ILE A 53 -9.75 -12.72 12.43
CA ILE A 53 -8.52 -12.87 11.63
C ILE A 53 -7.71 -14.05 12.17
N PRO A 54 -7.45 -15.11 11.37
CA PRO A 54 -6.72 -16.27 11.83
C PRO A 54 -5.25 -15.98 12.12
N PRO A 55 -4.61 -16.73 13.03
CA PRO A 55 -3.18 -16.57 13.34
C PRO A 55 -2.24 -17.07 12.24
N ASN A 56 -2.75 -17.84 11.29
CA ASN A 56 -1.96 -18.38 10.17
C ASN A 56 -2.56 -17.90 8.85
N LEU A 57 -1.80 -17.09 8.11
CA LEU A 57 -2.21 -16.47 6.87
C LEU A 57 -1.09 -16.49 5.85
N THR A 58 -1.43 -16.54 4.57
CA THR A 58 -0.49 -16.19 3.50
C THR A 58 -0.41 -14.67 3.31
N ALA A 59 0.62 -14.21 2.61
CA ALA A 59 0.79 -12.78 2.31
C ALA A 59 -0.44 -12.20 1.58
N GLU A 60 -1.02 -12.95 0.63
CA GLU A 60 -2.26 -12.52 -0.05
C GLU A 60 -3.45 -12.47 0.90
N GLN A 61 -3.62 -13.46 1.79
CA GLN A 61 -4.71 -13.49 2.75
C GLN A 61 -4.63 -12.34 3.76
N ILE A 62 -3.41 -11.91 4.13
CA ILE A 62 -3.21 -10.73 4.98
C ILE A 62 -3.84 -9.49 4.32
N LEU A 63 -3.66 -9.29 3.00
CA LEU A 63 -4.26 -8.15 2.31
C LEU A 63 -5.77 -8.34 2.10
N ILE A 64 -6.22 -9.52 1.68
CA ILE A 64 -7.64 -9.83 1.45
C ILE A 64 -8.48 -9.58 2.72
N ARG A 65 -7.99 -10.06 3.87
CA ARG A 65 -8.64 -9.89 5.18
C ARG A 65 -8.31 -8.57 5.87
N SER A 66 -7.45 -7.75 5.25
CA SER A 66 -7.00 -6.48 5.83
C SER A 66 -6.36 -6.63 7.22
N GLY A 67 -5.52 -7.67 7.44
CA GLY A 67 -4.86 -7.93 8.70
C GLY A 67 -3.82 -6.86 9.06
N ASN A 68 -3.94 -6.26 10.24
CA ASN A 68 -3.00 -5.25 10.73
C ASN A 68 -1.67 -5.90 11.12
N ILE A 69 -1.71 -6.94 11.93
CA ILE A 69 -0.51 -7.61 12.46
C ILE A 69 0.28 -8.27 11.33
N GLY A 70 -0.41 -8.94 10.40
CA GLY A 70 0.22 -9.49 9.21
C GLY A 70 0.94 -8.42 8.38
N SER A 71 0.31 -7.26 8.17
CA SER A 71 0.92 -6.13 7.46
C SER A 71 2.16 -5.58 8.19
N VAL A 72 2.12 -5.50 9.52
CA VAL A 72 3.30 -5.14 10.33
C VAL A 72 4.43 -6.15 10.12
N ARG A 73 4.14 -7.45 10.14
CA ARG A 73 5.16 -8.49 9.90
C ARG A 73 5.79 -8.41 8.51
N ILE A 74 4.99 -8.10 7.50
CA ILE A 74 5.49 -7.84 6.13
C ILE A 74 6.41 -6.61 6.16
N GLY A 75 5.97 -5.48 6.74
CA GLY A 75 6.79 -4.27 6.84
C GLY A 75 8.10 -4.48 7.59
N GLN A 76 8.09 -5.25 8.68
CA GLN A 76 9.28 -5.63 9.43
C GLN A 76 10.27 -6.45 8.57
N LYS A 77 9.78 -7.37 7.73
CA LYS A 77 10.63 -8.13 6.79
C LYS A 77 11.24 -7.24 5.70
N ILE A 78 10.52 -6.24 5.23
CA ILE A 78 11.03 -5.27 4.24
C ILE A 78 12.13 -4.41 4.88
N GLY A 79 11.91 -3.95 6.10
CA GLY A 79 12.76 -3.00 6.80
C GLY A 79 12.54 -1.55 6.37
N GLN A 80 12.87 -0.64 7.26
CA GLN A 80 12.57 0.79 7.12
C GLN A 80 13.10 1.41 5.83
N GLU A 81 14.39 1.22 5.53
CA GLU A 81 15.04 1.90 4.40
C GLU A 81 14.47 1.44 3.04
N LYS A 82 14.24 0.14 2.89
CA LYS A 82 13.64 -0.40 1.66
C LYS A 82 12.20 0.05 1.49
N PHE A 83 11.43 0.09 2.58
CA PHE A 83 10.03 0.54 2.55
C PHE A 83 9.92 2.01 2.21
N LYS A 84 10.71 2.86 2.89
CA LYS A 84 10.81 4.30 2.59
C LYS A 84 11.20 4.56 1.13
N SER A 85 12.25 3.89 0.65
CA SER A 85 12.70 3.99 -0.76
C SER A 85 11.61 3.61 -1.75
N PHE A 86 10.83 2.55 -1.46
CA PHE A 86 9.71 2.15 -2.30
C PHE A 86 8.61 3.21 -2.34
N LEU A 87 8.20 3.73 -1.18
CA LEU A 87 7.16 4.77 -1.08
C LEU A 87 7.54 6.05 -1.81
N SER A 88 8.80 6.51 -1.70
CA SER A 88 9.30 7.63 -2.50
C SER A 88 9.28 7.32 -3.99
N LYS A 89 9.68 6.10 -4.39
CA LYS A 89 9.72 5.68 -5.80
C LYS A 89 8.34 5.74 -6.47
N ILE A 90 7.27 5.40 -5.75
CA ILE A 90 5.89 5.53 -6.24
C ILE A 90 5.27 6.92 -5.98
N GLY A 91 6.00 7.82 -5.31
CA GLY A 91 5.63 9.22 -5.11
C GLY A 91 4.58 9.47 -4.03
N VAL A 92 4.48 8.59 -3.02
CA VAL A 92 3.52 8.74 -1.90
C VAL A 92 3.99 9.77 -0.88
N LEU A 93 5.31 9.90 -0.69
CA LEU A 93 5.93 10.75 0.34
C LEU A 93 6.35 12.13 -0.17
N ASP A 94 6.44 12.30 -1.49
CA ASP A 94 7.02 13.47 -2.12
C ASP A 94 5.92 14.41 -2.64
N GLU A 95 6.27 15.69 -2.83
CA GLU A 95 5.38 16.61 -3.53
C GLU A 95 5.10 16.11 -4.95
N ILE A 96 3.85 16.24 -5.37
CA ILE A 96 3.48 15.93 -6.74
C ILE A 96 3.56 17.17 -7.61
N ASN A 97 4.25 17.05 -8.75
CA ASN A 97 4.17 18.07 -9.78
C ASN A 97 2.85 17.88 -10.54
N PHE A 98 2.03 18.95 -10.59
CA PHE A 98 0.71 18.93 -11.19
C PHE A 98 0.41 20.26 -11.85
N ASP A 99 -0.54 20.30 -12.77
CA ASP A 99 -0.85 21.48 -13.61
C ASP A 99 -1.41 22.67 -12.81
N ILE A 100 -1.87 22.46 -11.58
CA ILE A 100 -2.32 23.52 -10.69
C ILE A 100 -1.41 23.62 -9.47
N LYS A 101 -1.25 24.85 -8.93
CA LYS A 101 -0.37 25.11 -7.78
C LYS A 101 -0.97 24.67 -6.44
N GLU A 102 -2.29 24.51 -6.36
CA GLU A 102 -3.02 24.16 -5.14
C GLU A 102 -2.96 22.67 -4.85
N VAL A 103 -1.79 22.16 -4.59
CA VAL A 103 -1.52 20.75 -4.23
C VAL A 103 -1.08 20.62 -2.78
N GLY A 104 -1.65 19.65 -2.06
CA GLY A 104 -1.26 19.34 -0.71
C GLY A 104 0.10 18.62 -0.66
N LYS A 105 0.78 18.78 0.47
CA LYS A 105 2.06 18.13 0.74
C LYS A 105 1.87 17.10 1.84
N PRO A 106 2.35 15.85 1.68
CA PRO A 106 2.37 14.89 2.78
C PRO A 106 3.08 15.47 4.00
N LEU A 107 2.56 15.17 5.18
CA LEU A 107 3.21 15.58 6.41
C LEU A 107 4.52 14.81 6.60
N LYS A 108 5.51 15.45 7.22
CA LYS A 108 6.79 14.80 7.53
C LYS A 108 6.54 13.59 8.43
N PHE A 109 6.96 12.42 7.98
CA PHE A 109 6.87 11.18 8.73
C PHE A 109 8.20 10.86 9.41
N ASN A 110 8.17 10.71 10.74
CA ASN A 110 9.37 10.39 11.53
C ASN A 110 9.54 8.87 11.60
N TRP A 111 10.49 8.36 10.86
CA TRP A 111 10.77 6.93 10.77
C TRP A 111 11.35 6.36 12.07
N GLY A 112 11.15 5.05 12.30
CA GLY A 112 11.60 4.29 13.46
C GLY A 112 10.91 2.93 13.50
N LYS A 113 11.22 2.10 14.49
CA LYS A 113 10.63 0.74 14.60
C LYS A 113 9.11 0.76 14.71
N CYS A 114 8.56 1.61 15.58
CA CYS A 114 7.11 1.72 15.77
C CYS A 114 6.44 2.48 14.62
N PRO A 115 6.97 3.62 14.14
CA PRO A 115 6.48 4.25 12.92
C PRO A 115 6.49 3.33 11.69
N LEU A 116 7.51 2.47 11.52
CA LEU A 116 7.47 1.45 10.46
C LEU A 116 6.29 0.51 10.64
N ALA A 117 6.05 0.03 11.86
CA ALA A 117 4.94 -0.86 12.14
C ALA A 117 3.59 -0.20 11.82
N THR A 118 3.37 1.05 12.26
CA THR A 118 2.11 1.77 11.99
C THR A 118 1.94 2.13 10.52
N ALA A 119 3.00 2.59 9.83
CA ALA A 119 2.98 2.87 8.41
C ALA A 119 2.65 1.63 7.56
N SER A 120 3.03 0.43 8.03
CA SER A 120 2.73 -0.82 7.31
C SER A 120 1.24 -1.12 7.15
N PHE A 121 0.37 -0.53 7.97
CA PHE A 121 -1.08 -0.60 7.80
C PHE A 121 -1.73 0.77 7.60
N GLY A 122 -0.93 1.81 7.31
CA GLY A 122 -1.40 3.14 6.89
C GLY A 122 -1.77 4.08 8.02
N HIS A 123 -1.27 3.88 9.25
CA HIS A 123 -1.49 4.77 10.38
C HIS A 123 -0.28 5.67 10.61
N GLY A 124 -0.53 6.95 10.90
CA GLY A 124 0.50 7.98 11.12
C GLY A 124 1.17 8.49 9.85
N ILE A 125 0.95 7.87 8.70
CA ILE A 125 1.50 8.27 7.41
C ILE A 125 0.41 8.93 6.56
N THR A 126 0.73 10.09 5.98
CA THR A 126 -0.24 10.88 5.23
C THR A 126 0.15 11.06 3.78
N THR A 127 -0.85 11.19 2.91
CA THR A 127 -0.67 11.57 1.51
C THR A 127 -1.94 12.25 0.97
N THR A 128 -1.92 12.74 -0.27
CA THR A 128 -3.11 13.28 -0.93
C THR A 128 -3.82 12.20 -1.75
N LEU A 129 -5.11 12.43 -2.07
CA LEU A 129 -5.87 11.56 -2.99
C LEU A 129 -5.19 11.45 -4.37
N LEU A 130 -4.61 12.53 -4.86
CA LEU A 130 -3.92 12.54 -6.15
C LEU A 130 -2.66 11.66 -6.13
N GLN A 131 -1.86 11.75 -5.06
CA GLN A 131 -0.67 10.90 -4.89
C GLN A 131 -1.06 9.43 -4.71
N LEU A 132 -2.13 9.17 -3.94
CA LEU A 132 -2.68 7.83 -3.77
C LEU A 132 -3.08 7.23 -5.13
N ALA A 133 -3.87 7.95 -5.92
CA ALA A 133 -4.30 7.51 -7.25
C ALA A 133 -3.11 7.26 -8.19
N LYS A 134 -2.14 8.18 -8.20
CA LYS A 134 -0.88 8.01 -8.95
C LYS A 134 -0.14 6.73 -8.55
N ALA A 135 0.04 6.49 -7.25
CA ALA A 135 0.76 5.33 -6.74
C ALA A 135 0.04 4.01 -7.10
N TYR A 136 -1.29 3.95 -6.96
CA TYR A 136 -2.07 2.81 -7.41
C TYR A 136 -1.93 2.59 -8.93
N SER A 137 -2.03 3.66 -9.73
CA SER A 137 -1.86 3.58 -11.19
C SER A 137 -0.51 2.96 -11.56
N ILE A 138 0.57 3.34 -10.90
CA ILE A 138 1.92 2.76 -11.13
C ILE A 138 1.94 1.26 -10.79
N ILE A 139 1.34 0.89 -9.66
CA ILE A 139 1.35 -0.51 -9.20
C ILE A 139 0.55 -1.41 -10.15
N VAL A 140 -0.57 -0.93 -10.71
CA VAL A 140 -1.47 -1.78 -11.52
C VAL A 140 -1.19 -1.73 -13.03
N ASN A 141 -0.40 -0.77 -13.52
CA ASN A 141 -0.14 -0.62 -14.96
C ASN A 141 1.09 -1.37 -15.48
N GLY A 142 1.68 -2.23 -14.67
CA GLY A 142 2.93 -2.95 -15.02
C GLY A 142 4.19 -2.28 -14.48
N GLY A 143 4.06 -1.30 -13.60
CA GLY A 143 5.17 -0.60 -12.96
C GLY A 143 5.68 0.61 -13.74
N TYR A 144 4.90 1.15 -14.66
CA TYR A 144 5.26 2.33 -15.42
C TYR A 144 4.94 3.61 -14.64
N LYS A 145 5.86 4.57 -14.69
CA LYS A 145 5.70 5.89 -14.08
C LYS A 145 4.48 6.62 -14.65
N VAL A 146 3.75 7.30 -13.77
CA VAL A 146 2.56 8.09 -14.13
C VAL A 146 2.80 9.54 -13.75
N HIS A 147 2.51 10.44 -14.67
CA HIS A 147 2.47 11.88 -14.48
C HIS A 147 1.00 12.32 -14.60
N PRO A 148 0.32 12.61 -13.47
CA PRO A 148 -1.05 13.13 -13.55
C PRO A 148 -1.06 14.48 -14.23
N THR A 149 -2.04 14.72 -15.10
CA THR A 149 -2.24 15.99 -15.80
C THR A 149 -3.72 16.23 -16.08
N LEU A 150 -4.14 17.47 -16.14
CA LEU A 150 -5.46 17.92 -16.61
C LEU A 150 -5.44 18.23 -18.10
N ILE A 151 -4.26 18.28 -18.71
CA ILE A 151 -4.06 18.63 -20.10
C ILE A 151 -4.00 17.35 -20.92
N LYS A 152 -4.79 17.29 -22.00
CA LYS A 152 -4.68 16.19 -22.96
C LYS A 152 -3.33 16.30 -23.68
N LEU A 153 -2.54 15.25 -23.58
CA LEU A 153 -1.25 15.16 -24.29
C LEU A 153 -1.47 14.44 -25.62
N ASP A 154 -1.01 15.05 -26.71
CA ASP A 154 -1.08 14.43 -28.05
C ASP A 154 -0.06 13.29 -28.21
N ASN A 155 1.08 13.39 -27.51
CA ASN A 155 2.09 12.35 -27.44
C ASN A 155 2.38 12.02 -25.99
N VAL A 156 2.28 10.73 -25.63
CA VAL A 156 2.71 10.23 -24.33
C VAL A 156 4.19 9.93 -24.43
N ASP A 157 5.00 10.62 -23.64
CA ASP A 157 6.44 10.37 -23.54
C ASP A 157 6.76 8.90 -23.27
N LYS A 158 7.99 8.52 -23.61
CA LYS A 158 8.52 7.17 -23.45
C LYS A 158 8.22 6.67 -22.03
N LYS A 159 7.44 5.60 -21.90
CA LYS A 159 7.03 5.03 -20.62
C LYS A 159 8.25 4.58 -19.82
N GLU A 160 8.60 5.31 -18.76
CA GLU A 160 9.66 4.94 -17.81
C GLU A 160 9.14 3.84 -16.87
N LYS A 161 9.80 2.69 -16.90
CA LYS A 161 9.47 1.57 -15.99
C LYS A 161 10.22 1.75 -14.67
N ILE A 162 9.48 1.91 -13.58
CA ILE A 162 10.05 2.14 -12.25
C ILE A 162 9.83 0.97 -11.27
N LEU A 163 8.88 0.07 -11.53
CA LEU A 163 8.70 -1.16 -10.77
C LEU A 163 8.78 -2.39 -11.67
N ASP A 164 9.11 -3.54 -11.10
CA ASP A 164 9.03 -4.81 -11.80
C ASP A 164 7.57 -5.15 -12.12
N GLN A 165 7.32 -5.67 -13.33
CA GLN A 165 5.99 -6.13 -13.75
C GLN A 165 5.43 -7.23 -12.85
N HIS A 166 6.29 -7.98 -12.18
CA HIS A 166 5.94 -8.97 -11.18
C HIS A 166 5.04 -8.41 -10.06
N VAL A 167 5.26 -7.14 -9.67
CA VAL A 167 4.41 -6.46 -8.68
C VAL A 167 2.97 -6.40 -9.16
N SER A 168 2.74 -5.90 -10.38
CA SER A 168 1.37 -5.80 -10.95
C SER A 168 0.73 -7.17 -11.12
N LYS A 169 1.48 -8.15 -11.63
CA LYS A 169 0.99 -9.52 -11.85
C LYS A 169 0.48 -10.16 -10.56
N ASN A 170 1.14 -9.89 -9.43
CA ASN A 170 0.74 -10.45 -8.13
C ASN A 170 -0.34 -9.62 -7.42
N ILE A 171 -0.27 -8.29 -7.49
CA ILE A 171 -1.21 -7.42 -6.77
C ILE A 171 -2.60 -7.43 -7.39
N LEU A 172 -2.74 -7.39 -8.73
CA LEU A 172 -4.03 -7.28 -9.39
C LEU A 172 -5.01 -8.41 -9.02
N PRO A 173 -4.61 -9.70 -9.06
CA PRO A 173 -5.50 -10.78 -8.63
C PRO A 173 -5.92 -10.66 -7.16
N ILE A 174 -5.01 -10.21 -6.28
CA ILE A 174 -5.29 -10.05 -4.85
C ILE A 174 -6.29 -8.91 -4.63
N LEU A 175 -6.13 -7.77 -5.30
CA LEU A 175 -7.08 -6.66 -5.24
C LEU A 175 -8.48 -7.11 -5.72
N ARG A 176 -8.57 -7.94 -6.76
CA ARG A 176 -9.85 -8.51 -7.20
C ARG A 176 -10.44 -9.42 -6.11
N LYS A 177 -9.63 -10.26 -5.46
CA LYS A 177 -10.08 -11.14 -4.38
C LYS A 177 -10.63 -10.37 -3.16
N ILE A 178 -10.14 -9.16 -2.86
CA ILE A 178 -10.70 -8.32 -1.78
C ILE A 178 -12.21 -8.08 -1.99
N VAL A 179 -12.64 -8.05 -3.24
CA VAL A 179 -14.05 -7.81 -3.63
C VAL A 179 -14.80 -9.12 -3.83
N THR A 180 -14.17 -10.15 -4.42
CA THR A 180 -14.85 -11.38 -4.85
C THR A 180 -14.79 -12.53 -3.86
N ASP A 181 -13.80 -12.53 -2.96
CA ASP A 181 -13.68 -13.57 -1.93
C ASP A 181 -14.68 -13.31 -0.80
N LYS A 182 -15.28 -14.38 -0.27
CA LYS A 182 -16.18 -14.31 0.90
C LYS A 182 -15.52 -13.73 2.16
N GLU A 183 -14.20 -13.82 2.26
CA GLU A 183 -13.40 -13.28 3.34
C GLU A 183 -12.86 -11.88 3.03
N GLY A 184 -13.14 -11.38 1.83
CA GLY A 184 -12.73 -10.06 1.37
C GLY A 184 -13.51 -8.94 2.06
N THR A 185 -12.82 -7.88 2.44
CA THR A 185 -13.39 -6.77 3.21
C THR A 185 -14.25 -5.82 2.37
N ALA A 186 -14.26 -5.97 1.05
CA ALA A 186 -14.99 -5.10 0.12
C ALA A 186 -16.04 -5.85 -0.72
N SER A 187 -16.60 -6.94 -0.22
CA SER A 187 -17.59 -7.77 -0.95
C SER A 187 -18.82 -7.00 -1.44
N LEU A 188 -19.24 -5.95 -0.70
CA LEU A 188 -20.34 -5.06 -1.09
C LEU A 188 -20.03 -4.19 -2.32
N ALA A 189 -18.76 -4.05 -2.71
CA ALA A 189 -18.34 -3.33 -3.92
C ALA A 189 -18.30 -4.24 -5.17
N ASN A 190 -18.77 -5.48 -5.05
CA ASN A 190 -18.78 -6.40 -6.19
C ASN A 190 -19.90 -6.01 -7.16
N VAL A 191 -19.50 -5.56 -8.34
CA VAL A 191 -20.40 -5.22 -9.45
C VAL A 191 -20.23 -6.29 -10.51
N SER A 192 -21.37 -6.86 -10.96
CA SER A 192 -21.39 -7.75 -12.12
C SER A 192 -21.12 -6.95 -13.38
N GLY A 193 -20.10 -7.32 -14.14
CA GLY A 193 -19.68 -6.69 -15.39
C GLY A 193 -18.83 -7.63 -16.19
#